data_1e5acd411f10b295f23aa20efcc14e0d
#
_entry.id   1e5acd411f10b295f23aa20efcc14e0d
#
_cell.length_a   1.000
_cell.length_b   1.000
_cell.length_c   1.000
_cell.angle_alpha   90.00
_cell.angle_beta   90.00
_cell.angle_gamma   90.00
#
_symmetry.space_group_name_H-M   'P 1'
#
loop_
_entity.id
_entity.type
_entity.pdbx_description
1 polymer ?
#
loop_
_entity_poly.entity_id
_entity_poly.type
_entity_poly.pdbx_seq_one_letter_code
_entity_poly.pdbx_strand_id
1 'polypeptide(L)'
;MNSWRKRKGHIMIFFIFMVSNMGGCLTPIGDPPLLMGFMRGVPFFWSLHLLPVLLFNMVILLFVFYHLDMRSYKRDIAEGRKPDISKPGTEFRIDGLHNIIFRVMIVVGVILSGILPSMPAFQDASGNVRGIHIFGEVTLSFPSIIEIVLILVAAFLSFKTTDKKIRVRNHFTWGAIKEVAVLFIGIFITMQPALMLLKAVGPNLGITEPYQMFWATGALSSFLDNTPTYLVFLTTAGTLGFTSGIATTLGTVPVKLLSAISCGAVFMGANTYIGNAPNFMVKTLSDENG
;
A
#
# COMPACT_ATOMS: atom_id res chain seq x y z
N MET A 1 -12.67 15.98 -16.84
CA MET A 1 -13.54 16.87 -16.05
C MET A 1 -12.87 18.22 -15.69
N ASN A 2 -11.59 18.27 -15.39
CA ASN A 2 -10.89 19.50 -14.97
C ASN A 2 -9.95 20.10 -16.04
N SER A 3 -10.08 19.72 -17.32
CA SER A 3 -9.21 20.18 -18.42
C SER A 3 -9.25 21.70 -18.66
N TRP A 4 -10.38 22.35 -18.35
CA TRP A 4 -10.56 23.79 -18.46
C TRP A 4 -9.80 24.60 -17.38
N ARG A 5 -9.42 23.97 -16.26
CA ARG A 5 -8.74 24.63 -15.14
C ARG A 5 -7.24 24.75 -15.42
N LYS A 6 -6.66 25.90 -15.06
CA LYS A 6 -5.21 26.12 -15.07
C LYS A 6 -4.56 25.61 -13.78
N ARG A 7 -5.23 25.84 -12.65
CA ARG A 7 -4.72 25.53 -11.30
C ARG A 7 -5.27 24.20 -10.83
N LYS A 8 -4.62 23.09 -11.19
CA LYS A 8 -5.07 21.73 -10.87
C LYS A 8 -4.02 20.86 -10.14
N GLY A 9 -2.79 21.36 -9.95
CA GLY A 9 -1.71 20.57 -9.31
C GLY A 9 -2.05 20.10 -7.88
N HIS A 10 -2.80 20.91 -7.13
CA HIS A 10 -3.25 20.50 -5.79
C HIS A 10 -4.19 19.28 -5.82
N ILE A 11 -4.97 19.08 -6.89
CA ILE A 11 -5.86 17.92 -7.03
C ILE A 11 -5.03 16.62 -7.05
N MET A 12 -3.94 16.61 -7.82
CA MET A 12 -3.01 15.47 -7.88
C MET A 12 -2.35 15.22 -6.51
N ILE A 13 -1.88 16.29 -5.85
CA ILE A 13 -1.22 16.17 -4.53
C ILE A 13 -2.17 15.57 -3.49
N PHE A 14 -3.40 16.06 -3.40
CA PHE A 14 -4.38 15.52 -2.45
C PHE A 14 -4.86 14.12 -2.84
N PHE A 15 -4.89 13.78 -4.13
CA PHE A 15 -5.14 12.41 -4.57
C PHE A 15 -4.04 11.46 -4.07
N ILE A 16 -2.77 11.87 -4.16
CA ILE A 16 -1.65 11.11 -3.63
C ILE A 16 -1.80 10.93 -2.12
N PHE A 17 -2.09 11.99 -1.37
CA PHE A 17 -2.26 11.90 0.08
C PHE A 17 -3.40 10.97 0.47
N MET A 18 -4.61 11.23 -0.05
CA MET A 18 -5.83 10.57 0.43
C MET A 18 -6.07 9.21 -0.21
N VAL A 19 -5.79 9.05 -1.51
CA VAL A 19 -6.15 7.84 -2.25
C VAL A 19 -4.96 6.89 -2.37
N SER A 20 -3.79 7.39 -2.80
CA SER A 20 -2.64 6.52 -3.05
C SER A 20 -1.95 6.03 -1.78
N ASN A 21 -2.07 6.76 -0.67
CA ASN A 21 -1.43 6.40 0.59
C ASN A 21 -2.45 6.10 1.68
N MET A 22 -3.12 7.14 2.21
CA MET A 22 -4.00 6.96 3.38
C MET A 22 -5.13 5.95 3.13
N GLY A 23 -5.74 5.97 1.93
CA GLY A 23 -6.80 5.02 1.56
C GLY A 23 -6.34 3.56 1.55
N GLY A 24 -5.04 3.31 1.36
CA GLY A 24 -4.43 1.98 1.41
C GLY A 24 -4.29 1.41 2.81
N CYS A 25 -4.39 2.21 3.88
CA CYS A 25 -4.09 1.76 5.24
C CYS A 25 -5.11 0.78 5.86
N LEU A 26 -6.25 0.56 5.24
CA LEU A 26 -7.33 -0.27 5.81
C LEU A 26 -7.17 -1.76 5.55
N THR A 27 -6.36 -2.15 4.60
CA THR A 27 -6.13 -3.56 4.27
C THR A 27 -4.68 -3.82 3.88
N PRO A 28 -4.15 -5.02 4.14
CA PRO A 28 -2.80 -5.40 3.69
C PRO A 28 -2.60 -5.29 2.16
N ILE A 29 -3.67 -5.39 1.38
CA ILE A 29 -3.60 -5.29 -0.09
C ILE A 29 -3.53 -3.83 -0.55
N GLY A 30 -3.94 -2.90 0.32
CA GLY A 30 -4.06 -1.48 -0.02
C GLY A 30 -2.72 -0.76 -0.09
N ASP A 31 -1.74 -1.19 0.70
CA ASP A 31 -0.41 -0.57 0.72
C ASP A 31 0.68 -1.61 1.07
N PRO A 32 1.81 -1.65 0.35
CA PRO A 32 2.87 -2.62 0.53
C PRO A 32 3.42 -2.78 1.95
N PRO A 33 3.59 -1.74 2.78
CA PRO A 33 4.00 -1.89 4.18
C PRO A 33 3.09 -2.82 4.97
N LEU A 34 1.78 -2.67 4.82
CA LEU A 34 0.81 -3.48 5.55
C LEU A 34 0.77 -4.92 5.05
N LEU A 35 1.02 -5.14 3.75
CA LEU A 35 1.21 -6.47 3.20
C LEU A 35 2.42 -7.15 3.83
N MET A 36 3.54 -6.43 3.98
CA MET A 36 4.72 -6.97 4.65
C MET A 36 4.45 -7.28 6.12
N GLY A 37 3.68 -6.45 6.83
CA GLY A 37 3.22 -6.75 8.19
C GLY A 37 2.39 -8.03 8.26
N PHE A 38 1.43 -8.18 7.33
CA PHE A 38 0.61 -9.38 7.20
C PHE A 38 1.45 -10.64 6.95
N MET A 39 2.41 -10.58 6.03
CA MET A 39 3.36 -11.68 5.78
C MET A 39 4.24 -12.01 6.99
N ARG A 40 4.37 -11.10 7.94
CA ARG A 40 5.09 -11.28 9.21
C ARG A 40 4.19 -11.69 10.37
N GLY A 41 2.91 -11.98 10.12
CA GLY A 41 1.98 -12.51 11.12
C GLY A 41 0.99 -11.47 11.70
N VAL A 42 1.01 -10.21 11.23
CA VAL A 42 -0.04 -9.27 11.61
C VAL A 42 -1.37 -9.72 11.01
N PRO A 43 -2.46 -9.85 11.79
CA PRO A 43 -3.75 -10.31 11.26
C PRO A 43 -4.29 -9.41 10.13
N PHE A 44 -4.92 -10.01 9.11
CA PHE A 44 -5.42 -9.28 7.94
C PHE A 44 -6.31 -8.09 8.30
N PHE A 45 -7.26 -8.29 9.21
CA PHE A 45 -8.20 -7.24 9.63
C PHE A 45 -7.67 -6.32 10.73
N TRP A 46 -6.43 -6.52 11.19
CA TRP A 46 -5.84 -5.67 12.22
C TRP A 46 -5.76 -4.20 11.76
N SER A 47 -5.49 -3.96 10.50
CA SER A 47 -5.40 -2.62 9.92
C SER A 47 -6.68 -1.79 10.05
N LEU A 48 -7.84 -2.43 10.26
CA LEU A 48 -9.09 -1.71 10.57
C LEU A 48 -9.02 -0.90 11.88
N HIS A 49 -8.10 -1.23 12.79
CA HIS A 49 -7.83 -0.42 13.98
C HIS A 49 -7.32 0.98 13.62
N LEU A 50 -6.79 1.18 12.42
CA LEU A 50 -6.32 2.48 11.93
C LEU A 50 -7.46 3.37 11.43
N LEU A 51 -8.69 2.83 11.28
CA LEU A 51 -9.85 3.56 10.74
C LEU A 51 -10.13 4.89 11.46
N PRO A 52 -10.14 4.99 12.81
CA PRO A 52 -10.38 6.27 13.49
C PRO A 52 -9.33 7.33 13.14
N VAL A 53 -8.06 6.93 13.08
CA VAL A 53 -6.94 7.82 12.73
C VAL A 53 -7.05 8.24 11.27
N LEU A 54 -7.38 7.32 10.38
CA LEU A 54 -7.64 7.61 8.97
C LEU A 54 -8.77 8.63 8.81
N LEU A 55 -9.92 8.40 9.44
CA LEU A 55 -11.07 9.30 9.33
C LEU A 55 -10.75 10.70 9.83
N PHE A 56 -10.06 10.80 10.98
CA PHE A 56 -9.63 12.08 11.52
C PHE A 56 -8.75 12.87 10.54
N ASN A 57 -7.71 12.23 9.99
CA ASN A 57 -6.82 12.85 9.02
C ASN A 57 -7.55 13.17 7.70
N MET A 58 -8.43 12.28 7.24
CA MET A 58 -9.20 12.47 6.01
C MET A 58 -10.11 13.71 6.11
N VAL A 59 -10.77 13.92 7.24
CA VAL A 59 -11.59 15.13 7.47
C VAL A 59 -10.74 16.40 7.39
N ILE A 60 -9.58 16.41 8.03
CA ILE A 60 -8.66 17.56 7.97
C ILE A 60 -8.21 17.82 6.54
N LEU A 61 -7.75 16.79 5.84
CA LEU A 61 -7.27 16.93 4.47
C LEU A 61 -8.38 17.36 3.50
N LEU A 62 -9.59 16.83 3.63
CA LEU A 62 -10.73 17.25 2.83
C LEU A 62 -11.11 18.70 3.10
N PHE A 63 -11.04 19.14 4.35
CA PHE A 63 -11.27 20.54 4.71
C PHE A 63 -10.24 21.46 4.06
N VAL A 64 -8.96 21.13 4.17
CA VAL A 64 -7.87 21.90 3.54
C VAL A 64 -8.01 21.88 2.01
N PHE A 65 -8.27 20.71 1.43
CA PHE A 65 -8.50 20.56 -0.01
C PHE A 65 -9.63 21.45 -0.50
N TYR A 66 -10.78 21.40 0.18
CA TYR A 66 -11.95 22.22 -0.19
C TYR A 66 -11.60 23.72 -0.26
N HIS A 67 -10.89 24.24 0.74
CA HIS A 67 -10.52 25.66 0.77
C HIS A 67 -9.51 26.02 -0.32
N LEU A 68 -8.52 25.17 -0.55
CA LEU A 68 -7.52 25.37 -1.60
C LEU A 68 -8.14 25.27 -3.00
N ASP A 69 -9.01 24.26 -3.19
CA ASP A 69 -9.69 24.05 -4.47
C ASP A 69 -10.66 25.17 -4.78
N MET A 70 -11.48 25.59 -3.81
CA MET A 70 -12.40 26.71 -3.97
C MET A 70 -11.69 28.02 -4.30
N ARG A 71 -10.52 28.26 -3.65
CA ARG A 71 -9.70 29.45 -3.94
C ARG A 71 -9.14 29.40 -5.36
N SER A 72 -8.66 28.25 -5.80
CA SER A 72 -8.13 28.05 -7.15
C SER A 72 -9.24 28.13 -8.19
N TYR A 73 -10.40 27.54 -7.92
CA TYR A 73 -11.59 27.59 -8.77
C TYR A 73 -12.06 29.03 -9.00
N LYS A 74 -12.21 29.83 -7.93
CA LYS A 74 -12.61 31.24 -8.04
C LYS A 74 -11.63 32.07 -8.86
N ARG A 75 -10.32 31.80 -8.74
CA ARG A 75 -9.30 32.49 -9.57
C ARG A 75 -9.39 32.10 -11.03
N ASP A 76 -9.60 30.81 -11.35
CA ASP A 76 -9.75 30.35 -12.72
C ASP A 76 -11.00 30.97 -13.39
N ILE A 77 -12.12 31.11 -12.67
CA ILE A 77 -13.33 31.80 -13.13
C ILE A 77 -13.08 33.30 -13.36
N ALA A 78 -12.38 33.98 -12.45
CA ALA A 78 -12.04 35.39 -12.57
C ALA A 78 -11.14 35.68 -13.80
N GLU A 79 -10.32 34.70 -14.21
CA GLU A 79 -9.51 34.75 -15.43
C GLU A 79 -10.33 34.41 -16.71
N GLY A 80 -11.66 34.33 -16.62
CA GLY A 80 -12.54 34.06 -17.76
C GLY A 80 -12.62 32.60 -18.20
N ARG A 81 -12.03 31.68 -17.46
CA ARG A 81 -12.11 30.24 -17.71
C ARG A 81 -13.46 29.71 -17.24
N LYS A 82 -14.11 28.92 -18.09
CA LYS A 82 -15.42 28.33 -17.77
C LYS A 82 -15.41 26.84 -18.04
N PRO A 83 -16.15 26.04 -17.23
CA PRO A 83 -16.39 24.64 -17.55
C PRO A 83 -17.00 24.54 -18.96
N ASP A 84 -16.50 23.63 -19.76
CA ASP A 84 -17.09 23.33 -21.08
C ASP A 84 -18.36 22.51 -20.85
N ILE A 85 -19.49 23.19 -20.71
CA ILE A 85 -20.83 22.62 -20.48
C ILE A 85 -21.41 22.06 -21.80
N SER A 86 -20.80 22.38 -22.95
CA SER A 86 -21.32 22.00 -24.27
C SER A 86 -21.11 20.51 -24.59
N LYS A 87 -20.23 19.83 -23.86
CA LYS A 87 -20.09 18.37 -23.97
C LYS A 87 -21.15 17.71 -23.08
N PRO A 88 -22.12 16.97 -23.69
CA PRO A 88 -23.07 16.21 -22.90
C PRO A 88 -22.27 15.39 -21.89
N GLY A 89 -22.67 15.46 -20.62
CA GLY A 89 -22.02 14.69 -19.58
C GLY A 89 -21.95 13.23 -20.04
N THR A 90 -20.74 12.70 -20.11
CA THR A 90 -20.55 11.27 -20.38
C THR A 90 -21.38 10.53 -19.33
N GLU A 91 -22.37 9.78 -19.78
CA GLU A 91 -23.15 8.92 -18.89
C GLU A 91 -22.19 8.15 -18.01
N PHE A 92 -22.45 8.14 -16.71
CA PHE A 92 -21.63 7.37 -15.78
C PHE A 92 -21.80 5.88 -16.13
N ARG A 93 -20.79 5.34 -16.78
CA ARG A 93 -20.76 3.95 -17.22
C ARG A 93 -19.50 3.28 -16.66
N ILE A 94 -19.69 2.15 -16.01
CA ILE A 94 -18.59 1.31 -15.55
C ILE A 94 -18.41 0.18 -16.55
N ASP A 95 -17.41 0.30 -17.42
CA ASP A 95 -17.05 -0.76 -18.36
C ASP A 95 -16.16 -1.79 -17.65
N GLY A 96 -16.43 -3.08 -17.89
CA GLY A 96 -15.64 -4.18 -17.32
C GLY A 96 -16.00 -4.55 -15.88
N LEU A 97 -17.25 -4.38 -15.47
CA LEU A 97 -17.75 -4.68 -14.12
C LEU A 97 -17.43 -6.12 -13.67
N HIS A 98 -17.35 -7.08 -14.61
CA HIS A 98 -16.96 -8.47 -14.32
C HIS A 98 -15.57 -8.59 -13.68
N ASN A 99 -14.68 -7.60 -13.86
CA ASN A 99 -13.37 -7.58 -13.21
C ASN A 99 -13.44 -7.45 -11.68
N ILE A 100 -14.58 -7.08 -11.12
CA ILE A 100 -14.79 -7.10 -9.67
C ILE A 100 -14.65 -8.53 -9.13
N ILE A 101 -15.12 -9.53 -9.87
CA ILE A 101 -14.99 -10.95 -9.48
C ILE A 101 -13.50 -11.32 -9.36
N PHE A 102 -12.66 -10.89 -10.30
CA PHE A 102 -11.22 -11.18 -10.27
C PHE A 102 -10.52 -10.44 -9.13
N ARG A 103 -10.96 -9.21 -8.81
CA ARG A 103 -10.46 -8.48 -7.62
C ARG A 103 -10.84 -9.21 -6.32
N VAL A 104 -12.08 -9.67 -6.19
CA VAL A 104 -12.52 -10.48 -5.05
C VAL A 104 -11.69 -11.77 -4.95
N MET A 105 -11.40 -12.43 -6.07
CA MET A 105 -10.58 -13.63 -6.09
C MET A 105 -9.15 -13.36 -5.58
N ILE A 106 -8.54 -12.23 -5.93
CA ILE A 106 -7.23 -11.82 -5.40
C ILE A 106 -7.32 -11.60 -3.88
N VAL A 107 -8.34 -10.85 -3.42
CA VAL A 107 -8.55 -10.59 -1.98
C VAL A 107 -8.69 -11.90 -1.21
N VAL A 108 -9.49 -12.83 -1.71
CA VAL A 108 -9.67 -14.17 -1.12
C VAL A 108 -8.34 -14.92 -1.10
N GLY A 109 -7.55 -14.89 -2.19
CA GLY A 109 -6.22 -15.50 -2.24
C GLY A 109 -5.29 -15.01 -1.14
N VAL A 110 -5.22 -13.68 -0.95
CA VAL A 110 -4.39 -13.07 0.10
C VAL A 110 -4.91 -13.43 1.51
N ILE A 111 -6.23 -13.41 1.74
CA ILE A 111 -6.78 -13.83 3.03
C ILE A 111 -6.46 -15.31 3.32
N LEU A 112 -6.61 -16.18 2.32
CA LEU A 112 -6.28 -17.59 2.46
C LEU A 112 -4.81 -17.80 2.79
N SER A 113 -3.89 -17.08 2.16
CA SER A 113 -2.46 -17.22 2.45
C SER A 113 -2.09 -16.87 3.90
N GLY A 114 -2.90 -16.06 4.57
CA GLY A 114 -2.74 -15.75 6.00
C GLY A 114 -3.42 -16.73 6.95
N ILE A 115 -4.52 -17.37 6.53
CA ILE A 115 -5.29 -18.29 7.38
C ILE A 115 -4.78 -19.74 7.26
N LEU A 116 -4.50 -20.19 6.04
CA LEU A 116 -4.10 -21.57 5.76
C LEU A 116 -2.85 -22.05 6.55
N PRO A 117 -1.83 -21.20 6.82
CA PRO A 117 -0.69 -21.60 7.65
C PRO A 117 -1.06 -22.09 9.05
N SER A 118 -2.16 -21.62 9.63
CA SER A 118 -2.63 -22.03 10.95
C SER A 118 -3.44 -23.34 10.94
N MET A 119 -3.80 -23.84 9.76
CA MET A 119 -4.59 -25.07 9.64
C MET A 119 -3.70 -26.31 9.68
N PRO A 120 -4.07 -27.36 10.47
CA PRO A 120 -3.28 -28.59 10.57
C PRO A 120 -2.96 -29.28 9.23
N ALA A 121 -3.85 -29.12 8.23
CA ALA A 121 -3.64 -29.70 6.90
C ALA A 121 -2.42 -29.11 6.16
N PHE A 122 -2.03 -27.88 6.49
CA PHE A 122 -0.89 -27.16 5.89
C PHE A 122 0.35 -27.16 6.79
N GLN A 123 0.31 -27.86 7.92
CA GLN A 123 1.44 -27.99 8.83
C GLN A 123 2.04 -29.41 8.76
N ASP A 124 3.33 -29.50 9.04
CA ASP A 124 4.02 -30.77 9.24
C ASP A 124 3.83 -31.28 10.70
N ALA A 125 4.41 -32.43 11.01
CA ALA A 125 4.34 -33.01 12.34
C ALA A 125 5.03 -32.14 13.42
N SER A 126 5.87 -31.20 13.01
CA SER A 126 6.60 -30.26 13.88
C SER A 126 5.91 -28.91 14.01
N GLY A 127 4.73 -28.73 13.36
CA GLY A 127 3.98 -27.49 13.39
C GLY A 127 4.47 -26.42 12.38
N ASN A 128 5.44 -26.74 11.53
CA ASN A 128 5.92 -25.83 10.50
C ASN A 128 5.01 -25.89 9.26
N VAL A 129 4.89 -24.76 8.57
CA VAL A 129 4.08 -24.69 7.34
C VAL A 129 4.73 -25.51 6.23
N ARG A 130 3.97 -26.44 5.65
CA ARG A 130 4.43 -27.27 4.53
C ARG A 130 4.65 -26.41 3.28
N GLY A 131 5.70 -26.74 2.53
CA GLY A 131 6.03 -26.03 1.30
C GLY A 131 7.05 -26.78 0.44
N ILE A 132 7.38 -26.18 -0.69
CA ILE A 132 8.42 -26.67 -1.59
C ILE A 132 9.72 -25.95 -1.25
N HIS A 133 10.74 -26.73 -0.94
CA HIS A 133 12.09 -26.22 -0.73
C HIS A 133 12.69 -25.76 -2.07
N ILE A 134 13.13 -24.51 -2.16
CA ILE A 134 13.67 -23.94 -3.40
C ILE A 134 15.20 -23.93 -3.35
N PHE A 135 15.78 -23.25 -2.35
CA PHE A 135 17.23 -23.12 -2.23
C PHE A 135 17.61 -22.71 -0.78
N GLY A 136 18.65 -23.32 -0.22
CA GLY A 136 19.11 -23.03 1.13
C GLY A 136 18.02 -23.28 2.18
N GLU A 137 17.65 -22.27 2.94
CA GLU A 137 16.55 -22.33 3.92
C GLU A 137 15.23 -21.74 3.37
N VAL A 138 15.19 -21.41 2.07
CA VAL A 138 14.02 -20.78 1.44
C VAL A 138 13.02 -21.84 1.04
N THR A 139 11.88 -21.87 1.72
CA THR A 139 10.73 -22.71 1.37
C THR A 139 9.58 -21.87 0.88
N LEU A 140 9.01 -22.24 -0.25
CA LEU A 140 7.77 -21.64 -0.75
C LEU A 140 6.60 -22.42 -0.18
N SER A 141 5.86 -21.84 0.75
CA SER A 141 4.75 -22.49 1.42
C SER A 141 3.59 -22.80 0.45
N PHE A 142 2.85 -23.89 0.68
CA PHE A 142 1.67 -24.21 -0.12
C PHE A 142 0.61 -23.12 -0.10
N PRO A 143 0.30 -22.44 1.04
CA PRO A 143 -0.56 -21.28 1.05
C PRO A 143 -0.11 -20.16 0.12
N SER A 144 1.19 -19.86 0.07
CA SER A 144 1.73 -18.83 -0.86
C SER A 144 1.63 -19.27 -2.31
N ILE A 145 1.79 -20.56 -2.60
CA ILE A 145 1.59 -21.09 -3.96
C ILE A 145 0.14 -20.91 -4.40
N ILE A 146 -0.82 -21.24 -3.52
CA ILE A 146 -2.26 -21.04 -3.79
C ILE A 146 -2.55 -19.57 -4.09
N GLU A 147 -2.03 -18.65 -3.29
CA GLU A 147 -2.16 -17.22 -3.50
C GLU A 147 -1.63 -16.80 -4.87
N ILE A 148 -0.39 -17.17 -5.20
CA ILE A 148 0.25 -16.84 -6.48
C ILE A 148 -0.60 -17.39 -7.65
N VAL A 149 -1.05 -18.63 -7.57
CA VAL A 149 -1.89 -19.25 -8.61
C VAL A 149 -3.20 -18.49 -8.78
N LEU A 150 -3.89 -18.13 -7.70
CA LEU A 150 -5.13 -17.36 -7.74
C LEU A 150 -4.92 -15.99 -8.38
N ILE A 151 -3.84 -15.28 -8.03
CA ILE A 151 -3.50 -13.98 -8.62
C ILE A 151 -3.22 -14.12 -10.12
N LEU A 152 -2.43 -15.11 -10.52
CA LEU A 152 -2.10 -15.34 -11.93
C LEU A 152 -3.33 -15.72 -12.75
N VAL A 153 -4.20 -16.58 -12.22
CA VAL A 153 -5.47 -16.96 -12.87
C VAL A 153 -6.39 -15.76 -12.98
N ALA A 154 -6.52 -14.96 -11.93
CA ALA A 154 -7.31 -13.72 -11.95
C ALA A 154 -6.81 -12.75 -13.03
N ALA A 155 -5.49 -12.54 -13.08
CA ALA A 155 -4.85 -11.68 -14.08
C ALA A 155 -5.08 -12.20 -15.50
N PHE A 156 -4.87 -13.49 -15.73
CA PHE A 156 -5.08 -14.13 -17.04
C PHE A 156 -6.53 -14.03 -17.49
N LEU A 157 -7.49 -14.36 -16.63
CA LEU A 157 -8.91 -14.28 -16.95
C LEU A 157 -9.34 -12.83 -17.19
N SER A 158 -8.91 -11.87 -16.36
CA SER A 158 -9.17 -10.45 -16.57
C SER A 158 -8.62 -9.99 -17.94
N PHE A 159 -7.39 -10.41 -18.27
CA PHE A 159 -6.77 -10.04 -19.53
C PHE A 159 -7.49 -10.64 -20.73
N LYS A 160 -7.99 -11.88 -20.63
CA LYS A 160 -8.69 -12.59 -21.69
C LYS A 160 -10.13 -12.10 -21.89
N THR A 161 -10.84 -11.79 -20.79
CA THR A 161 -12.28 -11.47 -20.84
C THR A 161 -12.57 -9.98 -21.02
N THR A 162 -11.62 -9.10 -20.68
CA THR A 162 -11.80 -7.65 -20.85
C THR A 162 -11.53 -7.22 -22.28
N ASP A 163 -12.48 -6.51 -22.88
CA ASP A 163 -12.37 -6.01 -24.26
C ASP A 163 -11.09 -5.14 -24.42
N LYS A 164 -10.36 -5.39 -25.51
CA LYS A 164 -9.17 -4.60 -25.88
C LYS A 164 -9.47 -3.10 -25.97
N LYS A 165 -10.68 -2.71 -26.41
CA LYS A 165 -11.11 -1.32 -26.52
C LYS A 165 -11.10 -0.60 -25.17
N ILE A 166 -11.46 -1.31 -24.08
CA ILE A 166 -11.44 -0.73 -22.72
C ILE A 166 -10.00 -0.44 -22.31
N ARG A 167 -9.07 -1.37 -22.57
CA ARG A 167 -7.64 -1.19 -22.25
C ARG A 167 -7.01 -0.04 -23.04
N VAL A 168 -7.30 0.04 -24.35
CA VAL A 168 -6.81 1.14 -25.19
C VAL A 168 -7.35 2.47 -24.71
N ARG A 169 -8.64 2.55 -24.36
CA ARG A 169 -9.26 3.77 -23.82
C ARG A 169 -8.67 4.20 -22.48
N ASN A 170 -8.24 3.25 -21.66
CA ASN A 170 -7.59 3.50 -20.38
C ASN A 170 -6.07 3.66 -20.48
N HIS A 171 -5.52 3.75 -21.70
CA HIS A 171 -4.08 3.89 -21.95
C HIS A 171 -3.25 2.82 -21.21
N PHE A 172 -3.77 1.58 -21.13
CA PHE A 172 -3.10 0.49 -20.41
C PHE A 172 -1.76 0.16 -21.08
N THR A 173 -0.69 0.24 -20.31
CA THR A 173 0.66 -0.19 -20.70
C THR A 173 1.27 -1.10 -19.63
N TRP A 174 2.21 -1.94 -20.03
CA TRP A 174 2.98 -2.76 -19.08
C TRP A 174 4.12 -1.98 -18.39
N GLY A 175 4.35 -0.73 -18.80
CA GLY A 175 5.46 0.10 -18.31
C GLY A 175 5.45 0.23 -16.80
N ALA A 176 4.34 0.68 -16.23
CA ALA A 176 4.20 0.88 -14.78
C ALA A 176 4.41 -0.42 -13.97
N ILE A 177 3.87 -1.55 -14.46
CA ILE A 177 4.02 -2.85 -13.78
C ILE A 177 5.47 -3.31 -13.80
N LYS A 178 6.15 -3.15 -14.94
CA LYS A 178 7.57 -3.51 -15.10
C LYS A 178 8.46 -2.65 -14.19
N GLU A 179 8.20 -1.35 -14.14
CA GLU A 179 8.95 -0.41 -13.31
C GLU A 179 8.83 -0.78 -11.82
N VAL A 180 7.60 -1.00 -11.34
CA VAL A 180 7.35 -1.43 -9.96
C VAL A 180 7.99 -2.78 -9.66
N ALA A 181 7.92 -3.75 -10.58
CA ALA A 181 8.54 -5.06 -10.39
C ALA A 181 10.07 -4.97 -10.24
N VAL A 182 10.74 -4.18 -11.08
CA VAL A 182 12.20 -3.96 -11.01
C VAL A 182 12.58 -3.25 -9.71
N LEU A 183 11.79 -2.24 -9.31
CA LEU A 183 11.99 -1.50 -8.08
C LEU A 183 11.88 -2.41 -6.86
N PHE A 184 10.87 -3.25 -6.77
CA PHE A 184 10.70 -4.18 -5.65
C PHE A 184 11.81 -5.24 -5.58
N ILE A 185 12.27 -5.78 -6.72
CA ILE A 185 13.42 -6.70 -6.76
C ILE A 185 14.65 -6.01 -6.15
N GLY A 186 14.93 -4.78 -6.57
CA GLY A 186 16.03 -3.98 -6.02
C GLY A 186 15.91 -3.75 -4.51
N ILE A 187 14.73 -3.32 -4.05
CA ILE A 187 14.45 -3.08 -2.63
C ILE A 187 14.66 -4.37 -1.81
N PHE A 188 14.07 -5.49 -2.20
CA PHE A 188 14.17 -6.73 -1.43
C PHE A 188 15.60 -7.26 -1.32
N ILE A 189 16.43 -7.06 -2.35
CA ILE A 189 17.84 -7.45 -2.31
C ILE A 189 18.63 -6.53 -1.38
N THR A 190 18.49 -5.22 -1.55
CA THR A 190 19.30 -4.22 -0.82
C THR A 190 18.88 -4.04 0.64
N MET A 191 17.66 -4.39 0.99
CA MET A 191 17.11 -4.28 2.34
C MET A 191 17.68 -5.32 3.32
N GLN A 192 18.10 -6.51 2.85
CA GLN A 192 18.51 -7.60 3.74
C GLN A 192 19.64 -7.23 4.71
N PRO A 193 20.75 -6.60 4.29
CA PRO A 193 21.80 -6.18 5.22
C PRO A 193 21.32 -5.19 6.27
N ALA A 194 20.44 -4.25 5.87
CA ALA A 194 19.86 -3.27 6.80
C ALA A 194 18.98 -3.93 7.88
N LEU A 195 18.16 -4.92 7.50
CA LEU A 195 17.36 -5.68 8.44
C LEU A 195 18.21 -6.51 9.41
N MET A 196 19.31 -7.11 8.94
CA MET A 196 20.25 -7.85 9.79
C MET A 196 20.92 -6.92 10.81
N LEU A 197 21.40 -5.76 10.38
CA LEU A 197 21.99 -4.75 11.25
C LEU A 197 20.99 -4.29 12.31
N LEU A 198 19.75 -4.01 11.93
CA LEU A 198 18.72 -3.55 12.85
C LEU A 198 18.27 -4.61 13.85
N LYS A 199 18.26 -5.87 13.48
CA LYS A 199 18.05 -6.95 14.45
C LYS A 199 19.12 -6.95 15.54
N ALA A 200 20.37 -6.62 15.19
CA ALA A 200 21.49 -6.60 16.16
C ALA A 200 21.50 -5.31 17.01
N VAL A 201 21.18 -4.16 16.43
CA VAL A 201 21.33 -2.84 17.06
C VAL A 201 20.00 -2.26 17.55
N GLY A 202 18.88 -2.76 17.02
CA GLY A 202 17.53 -2.23 17.28
C GLY A 202 17.19 -1.98 18.77
N PRO A 203 17.46 -2.94 19.68
CA PRO A 203 17.22 -2.73 21.12
C PRO A 203 17.99 -1.55 21.71
N ASN A 204 19.14 -1.21 21.14
CA ASN A 204 20.03 -0.15 21.63
C ASN A 204 19.73 1.23 21.04
N LEU A 205 18.78 1.34 20.10
CA LEU A 205 18.43 2.62 19.47
C LEU A 205 17.65 3.55 20.42
N GLY A 206 17.14 3.03 21.55
CA GLY A 206 16.36 3.82 22.50
C GLY A 206 14.98 4.28 21.98
N ILE A 207 14.52 3.71 20.84
CA ILE A 207 13.22 4.01 20.24
C ILE A 207 12.22 2.97 20.77
N THR A 208 11.52 3.31 21.84
CA THR A 208 10.62 2.40 22.55
C THR A 208 9.18 2.90 22.62
N GLU A 209 8.99 4.21 22.48
CA GLU A 209 7.70 4.85 22.65
C GLU A 209 6.94 5.00 21.31
N PRO A 210 5.58 4.95 21.33
CA PRO A 210 4.77 5.08 20.12
C PRO A 210 5.03 6.35 19.31
N TYR A 211 5.21 7.51 19.99
CA TYR A 211 5.48 8.76 19.29
C TYR A 211 6.86 8.77 18.62
N GLN A 212 7.87 8.15 19.24
CA GLN A 212 9.20 8.01 18.64
C GLN A 212 9.13 7.11 17.39
N MET A 213 8.43 5.95 17.49
CA MET A 213 8.20 5.07 16.36
C MET A 213 7.47 5.76 15.23
N PHE A 214 6.43 6.53 15.52
CA PHE A 214 5.67 7.27 14.51
C PHE A 214 6.56 8.28 13.75
N TRP A 215 7.25 9.15 14.47
CA TRP A 215 8.05 10.19 13.85
C TRP A 215 9.29 9.65 13.15
N ALA A 216 9.99 8.67 13.74
CA ALA A 216 11.17 8.06 13.13
C ALA A 216 10.79 7.29 11.85
N THR A 217 9.74 6.47 11.92
CA THR A 217 9.22 5.74 10.75
C THR A 217 8.76 6.72 9.68
N GLY A 218 7.98 7.72 10.05
CA GLY A 218 7.41 8.68 9.12
C GLY A 218 8.47 9.57 8.46
N ALA A 219 9.44 10.07 9.23
CA ALA A 219 10.54 10.85 8.67
C ALA A 219 11.32 10.04 7.64
N LEU A 220 11.70 8.80 7.96
CA LEU A 220 12.40 7.94 7.01
C LEU A 220 11.52 7.56 5.82
N SER A 221 10.24 7.24 6.03
CA SER A 221 9.29 6.93 4.95
C SER A 221 9.07 8.10 3.98
N SER A 222 9.31 9.33 4.43
CA SER A 222 9.24 10.50 3.54
C SER A 222 10.35 10.56 2.50
N PHE A 223 11.50 9.92 2.75
CA PHE A 223 12.68 9.95 1.87
C PHE A 223 13.04 8.58 1.30
N LEU A 224 12.66 7.52 2.01
CA LEU A 224 12.84 6.14 1.58
C LEU A 224 11.48 5.56 1.25
N ASP A 225 11.46 4.47 0.47
CA ASP A 225 10.22 3.72 0.26
C ASP A 225 9.61 3.28 1.60
N ASN A 226 8.29 3.37 1.71
CA ASN A 226 7.56 3.08 2.93
C ASN A 226 7.65 1.60 3.37
N THR A 227 7.83 0.68 2.43
CA THR A 227 7.89 -0.76 2.69
C THR A 227 9.12 -1.18 3.48
N PRO A 228 10.37 -0.89 3.04
CA PRO A 228 11.56 -1.18 3.83
C PRO A 228 11.55 -0.43 5.16
N THR A 229 11.10 0.82 5.17
CA THR A 229 11.01 1.62 6.40
C THR A 229 10.09 0.96 7.42
N TYR A 230 8.92 0.52 7.00
CA TYR A 230 7.99 -0.20 7.88
C TYR A 230 8.63 -1.46 8.48
N LEU A 231 9.29 -2.29 7.64
CA LEU A 231 9.92 -3.53 8.10
C LEU A 231 11.06 -3.27 9.08
N VAL A 232 11.83 -2.22 8.87
CA VAL A 232 12.88 -1.77 9.79
C VAL A 232 12.30 -1.54 11.18
N PHE A 233 11.28 -0.70 11.31
CA PHE A 233 10.71 -0.36 12.61
C PHE A 233 9.86 -1.49 13.20
N LEU A 234 9.19 -2.29 12.38
CA LEU A 234 8.51 -3.50 12.85
C LEU A 234 9.52 -4.50 13.46
N THR A 235 10.68 -4.68 12.81
CA THR A 235 11.75 -5.53 13.32
C THR A 235 12.29 -4.99 14.65
N THR A 236 12.58 -3.68 14.71
CA THR A 236 13.02 -3.01 15.94
C THR A 236 12.01 -3.22 17.07
N ALA A 237 10.72 -2.96 16.81
CA ALA A 237 9.68 -3.15 17.81
C ALA A 237 9.55 -4.61 18.27
N GLY A 238 9.71 -5.58 17.37
CA GLY A 238 9.68 -7.00 17.68
C GLY A 238 10.83 -7.46 18.55
N THR A 239 12.00 -6.79 18.50
CA THR A 239 13.18 -7.14 19.32
C THR A 239 13.16 -6.54 20.73
N LEU A 240 12.20 -5.67 21.06
CA LEU A 240 12.10 -5.02 22.37
C LEU A 240 11.60 -5.95 23.50
N GLY A 241 11.23 -7.20 23.19
CA GLY A 241 10.89 -8.20 24.19
C GLY A 241 9.54 -8.02 24.89
N PHE A 242 8.58 -7.37 24.25
CA PHE A 242 7.23 -7.23 24.80
C PHE A 242 6.52 -8.59 24.86
N THR A 243 5.76 -8.81 25.94
CA THR A 243 5.00 -10.05 26.17
C THR A 243 3.53 -9.94 25.77
N SER A 244 3.02 -8.71 25.57
CA SER A 244 1.63 -8.43 25.19
C SER A 244 1.54 -7.63 23.90
N GLY A 245 0.68 -8.07 22.97
CA GLY A 245 0.49 -7.42 21.68
C GLY A 245 0.20 -8.43 20.57
N ILE A 246 0.52 -8.03 19.35
CA ILE A 246 0.39 -8.87 18.16
C ILE A 246 1.65 -9.74 18.03
N ALA A 247 1.45 -11.06 18.04
CA ALA A 247 2.54 -12.00 17.77
C ALA A 247 2.91 -11.97 16.29
N THR A 248 4.17 -11.67 16.01
CA THR A 248 4.72 -11.65 14.65
C THR A 248 5.92 -12.59 14.57
N THR A 249 6.36 -12.92 13.36
CA THR A 249 7.60 -13.71 13.15
C THR A 249 8.87 -12.95 13.60
N LEU A 250 8.74 -11.68 13.94
CA LEU A 250 9.83 -10.81 14.41
C LEU A 250 9.81 -10.60 15.94
N GLY A 251 8.78 -11.09 16.62
CA GLY A 251 8.51 -10.91 18.04
C GLY A 251 7.12 -10.33 18.31
N THR A 252 6.78 -10.15 19.58
CA THR A 252 5.49 -9.56 19.98
C THR A 252 5.56 -8.05 19.94
N VAL A 253 4.64 -7.43 19.22
CA VAL A 253 4.58 -5.96 19.04
C VAL A 253 3.30 -5.42 19.66
N PRO A 254 3.37 -4.51 20.63
CA PRO A 254 2.20 -3.83 21.19
C PRO A 254 1.37 -3.12 20.13
N VAL A 255 0.05 -3.18 20.26
CA VAL A 255 -0.88 -2.55 19.30
C VAL A 255 -0.58 -1.08 19.06
N LYS A 256 -0.24 -0.32 20.11
CA LYS A 256 0.09 1.11 20.00
C LYS A 256 1.35 1.36 19.18
N LEU A 257 2.40 0.54 19.34
CA LEU A 257 3.63 0.64 18.55
C LEU A 257 3.36 0.27 17.10
N LEU A 258 2.65 -0.82 16.88
CA LEU A 258 2.30 -1.26 15.52
C LEU A 258 1.45 -0.21 14.80
N SER A 259 0.48 0.42 15.49
CA SER A 259 -0.31 1.53 14.94
C SER A 259 0.55 2.74 14.59
N ALA A 260 1.49 3.09 15.47
CA ALA A 260 2.41 4.21 15.26
C ALA A 260 3.31 3.99 14.03
N ILE A 261 3.91 2.80 13.92
CA ILE A 261 4.75 2.40 12.78
C ILE A 261 3.92 2.41 11.48
N SER A 262 2.73 1.82 11.51
CA SER A 262 1.85 1.75 10.34
C SER A 262 1.41 3.12 9.86
N CYS A 263 0.97 3.99 10.78
CA CYS A 263 0.58 5.36 10.44
C CYS A 263 1.78 6.20 9.95
N GLY A 264 2.93 6.06 10.60
CA GLY A 264 4.16 6.75 10.17
C GLY A 264 4.56 6.35 8.76
N ALA A 265 4.65 5.05 8.48
CA ALA A 265 5.04 4.53 7.18
C ALA A 265 4.05 4.94 6.07
N VAL A 266 2.75 4.72 6.29
CA VAL A 266 1.73 4.92 5.26
C VAL A 266 1.42 6.39 5.03
N PHE A 267 1.20 7.18 6.10
CA PHE A 267 0.73 8.56 5.94
C PHE A 267 1.85 9.50 5.51
N MET A 268 3.05 9.34 6.07
CA MET A 268 4.18 10.19 5.73
C MET A 268 4.93 9.74 4.47
N GLY A 269 4.69 8.52 3.97
CA GLY A 269 5.12 8.08 2.65
C GLY A 269 4.57 8.95 1.50
N ALA A 270 3.49 9.69 1.77
CA ALA A 270 2.93 10.66 0.82
C ALA A 270 3.75 11.95 0.66
N ASN A 271 4.69 12.25 1.57
CA ASN A 271 5.38 13.54 1.61
C ASN A 271 6.30 13.77 0.40
N THR A 272 6.81 12.72 -0.21
CA THR A 272 7.61 12.80 -1.44
C THR A 272 7.19 11.76 -2.48
N TYR A 273 7.63 11.93 -3.71
CA TYR A 273 7.36 10.94 -4.77
C TYR A 273 8.11 9.62 -4.56
N ILE A 274 9.20 9.64 -3.81
CA ILE A 274 10.04 8.47 -3.52
C ILE A 274 9.46 7.67 -2.34
N GLY A 275 8.72 8.33 -1.45
CA GLY A 275 8.21 7.73 -0.22
C GLY A 275 7.23 6.57 -0.42
N ASN A 276 6.61 6.44 -1.60
CA ASN A 276 5.79 5.29 -1.96
C ASN A 276 5.70 5.16 -3.49
N ALA A 277 5.88 3.97 -4.04
CA ALA A 277 5.83 3.70 -5.48
C ALA A 277 4.54 4.21 -6.18
N PRO A 278 3.33 4.06 -5.62
CA PRO A 278 2.11 4.65 -6.17
C PRO A 278 2.17 6.16 -6.42
N ASN A 279 2.91 6.92 -5.61
CA ASN A 279 3.01 8.38 -5.76
C ASN A 279 3.62 8.76 -7.11
N PHE A 280 4.71 8.09 -7.47
CA PHE A 280 5.39 8.30 -8.74
C PHE A 280 4.49 7.92 -9.91
N MET A 281 3.82 6.77 -9.83
CA MET A 281 2.89 6.32 -10.87
C MET A 281 1.74 7.30 -11.08
N VAL A 282 1.11 7.81 -10.02
CA VAL A 282 0.03 8.81 -10.12
C VAL A 282 0.54 10.10 -10.73
N LYS A 283 1.74 10.54 -10.35
CA LYS A 283 2.37 11.72 -10.94
C LYS A 283 2.58 11.53 -12.44
N THR A 284 3.20 10.45 -12.86
CA THR A 284 3.46 10.15 -14.28
C THR A 284 2.16 10.12 -15.09
N LEU A 285 1.14 9.40 -14.61
CA LEU A 285 -0.17 9.35 -15.26
C LEU A 285 -0.85 10.73 -15.34
N SER A 286 -0.66 11.58 -14.33
CA SER A 286 -1.18 12.94 -14.32
C SER A 286 -0.48 13.83 -15.36
N ASP A 287 0.83 13.71 -15.45
CA ASP A 287 1.64 14.48 -16.40
C ASP A 287 1.33 14.06 -17.87
N GLU A 288 1.09 12.78 -18.13
CA GLU A 288 0.68 12.25 -19.44
C GLU A 288 -0.71 12.74 -19.87
N ASN A 289 -1.60 13.03 -18.92
CA ASN A 289 -2.96 13.48 -19.18
C ASN A 289 -3.17 15.01 -19.05
N GLY A 290 -2.12 15.78 -18.84
CA GLY A 290 -2.11 17.26 -18.78
C GLY A 290 -2.65 17.79 -17.47
#